data_d060990d005a2981702a078bb606ad0d
#
_entry.id   d060990d005a2981702a078bb606ad0d
#
_cell.length_a   1.000
_cell.length_b   1.000
_cell.length_c   1.000
_cell.angle_alpha   90.00
_cell.angle_beta   90.00
_cell.angle_gamma   90.00
#
_symmetry.space_group_name_H-M   'P 1'
#
loop_
_entity.id
_entity.type
_entity.pdbx_description
1 polymer ?
#
loop_
_entity_poly.entity_id
_entity_poly.type
_entity_poly.pdbx_seq_one_letter_code
_entity_poly.pdbx_strand_id
1 'polypeptide(L)'
;MTDLFKTTADQLRYALNKEWCDLHSHKAEWTAEADKAYDEMTEAYNKAYAADDEQKLSESEIDALYDLAEAIEKDWRAKQERVDNLEEAMEKIEKLETFYSEDWKNV
;
A
#
# COMPACT_ATOMS: atom_id res chain seq x y z
N MET A 1 9.23 -26.47 -32.47
CA MET A 1 10.07 -26.02 -31.34
C MET A 1 9.92 -24.53 -31.01
N THR A 2 9.84 -23.68 -32.02
CA THR A 2 9.58 -22.25 -31.84
C THR A 2 8.23 -21.99 -31.18
N ASP A 3 7.23 -22.82 -31.46
CA ASP A 3 5.88 -22.67 -30.88
C ASP A 3 5.81 -22.97 -29.39
N LEU A 4 6.70 -23.84 -28.92
CA LEU A 4 6.74 -24.20 -27.49
C LEU A 4 7.28 -23.06 -26.66
N PHE A 5 8.32 -22.36 -27.10
CA PHE A 5 8.84 -21.17 -26.44
C PHE A 5 7.84 -20.00 -26.47
N LYS A 6 7.19 -19.85 -27.62
CA LYS A 6 6.16 -18.83 -27.80
C LYS A 6 4.99 -19.03 -26.82
N THR A 7 4.53 -20.28 -26.69
CA THR A 7 3.46 -20.66 -25.78
C THR A 7 3.87 -20.41 -24.32
N THR A 8 5.12 -20.74 -23.97
CA THR A 8 5.64 -20.51 -22.61
C THR A 8 5.73 -19.02 -22.29
N ALA A 9 6.24 -18.21 -23.23
CA ALA A 9 6.30 -16.76 -23.05
C ALA A 9 4.91 -16.14 -22.90
N ASP A 10 3.96 -16.59 -23.71
CA ASP A 10 2.57 -16.14 -23.64
C ASP A 10 1.93 -16.52 -22.29
N GLN A 11 2.21 -17.72 -21.78
CA GLN A 11 1.74 -18.17 -20.48
C GLN A 11 2.31 -17.31 -19.35
N LEU A 12 3.61 -16.98 -19.43
CA LEU A 12 4.25 -16.11 -18.44
C LEU A 12 3.67 -14.71 -18.47
N ARG A 13 3.46 -14.15 -19.65
CA ARG A 13 2.84 -12.83 -19.81
C ARG A 13 1.41 -12.82 -19.28
N TYR A 14 0.66 -13.86 -19.55
CA TYR A 14 -0.69 -14.02 -19.03
C TYR A 14 -0.70 -14.08 -17.50
N ALA A 15 0.20 -14.87 -16.91
CA ALA A 15 0.32 -15.00 -15.48
C ALA A 15 0.72 -13.67 -14.82
N LEU A 16 1.67 -12.93 -15.41
CA LEU A 16 2.09 -11.63 -14.94
C LEU A 16 0.95 -10.61 -15.02
N ASN A 17 0.25 -10.58 -16.13
CA ASN A 17 -0.89 -9.67 -16.30
C ASN A 17 -2.02 -9.98 -15.34
N LYS A 18 -2.31 -11.25 -15.11
CA LYS A 18 -3.32 -11.68 -14.15
C LYS A 18 -2.94 -11.22 -12.73
N GLU A 19 -1.70 -11.42 -12.34
CA GLU A 19 -1.22 -11.00 -11.02
C GLU A 19 -1.26 -9.48 -10.87
N TRP A 20 -0.86 -8.74 -11.90
CA TRP A 20 -0.96 -7.30 -11.92
C TRP A 20 -2.41 -6.83 -11.74
N CYS A 21 -3.35 -7.43 -12.47
CA CYS A 21 -4.77 -7.12 -12.37
C CYS A 21 -5.32 -7.43 -10.98
N ASP A 22 -4.92 -8.54 -10.38
CA ASP A 22 -5.33 -8.91 -9.02
C ASP A 22 -4.81 -7.88 -8.01
N LEU A 23 -3.55 -7.48 -8.11
CA LEU A 23 -2.98 -6.44 -7.26
C LEU A 23 -3.67 -5.09 -7.47
N HIS A 24 -3.89 -4.73 -8.73
CA HIS A 24 -4.56 -3.47 -9.08
C HIS A 24 -5.98 -3.41 -8.51
N SER A 25 -6.69 -4.53 -8.48
CA SER A 25 -8.04 -4.60 -7.93
C SER A 25 -8.09 -4.26 -6.44
N HIS A 26 -7.01 -4.54 -5.71
CA HIS A 26 -6.89 -4.23 -4.28
C HIS A 26 -6.35 -2.83 -4.00
N LYS A 27 -5.71 -2.20 -4.99
CA LYS A 27 -5.03 -0.91 -4.80
C LYS A 27 -5.98 0.18 -4.29
N ALA A 28 -7.13 0.34 -4.91
CA ALA A 28 -8.10 1.36 -4.54
C ALA A 28 -8.63 1.15 -3.12
N GLU A 29 -8.97 -0.08 -2.77
CA GLU A 29 -9.46 -0.45 -1.45
C GLU A 29 -8.41 -0.22 -0.37
N TRP A 30 -7.20 -0.72 -0.57
CA TRP A 30 -6.13 -0.59 0.42
C TRP A 30 -5.66 0.86 0.57
N THR A 31 -5.64 1.63 -0.52
CA THR A 31 -5.34 3.06 -0.47
C THR A 31 -6.41 3.80 0.32
N ALA A 32 -7.69 3.50 0.10
CA ALA A 32 -8.78 4.11 0.84
C ALA A 32 -8.71 3.77 2.34
N GLU A 33 -8.37 2.53 2.69
CA GLU A 33 -8.16 2.12 4.09
C GLU A 33 -6.99 2.88 4.74
N ALA A 34 -5.88 3.05 4.01
CA ALA A 34 -4.73 3.80 4.50
C ALA A 34 -5.06 5.28 4.68
N ASP A 35 -5.78 5.89 3.73
CA ASP A 35 -6.22 7.29 3.81
C ASP A 35 -7.16 7.51 4.99
N LYS A 36 -8.08 6.61 5.22
CA LYS A 36 -8.99 6.66 6.37
C LYS A 36 -8.22 6.57 7.68
N ALA A 37 -7.26 5.65 7.77
CA ALA A 37 -6.41 5.51 8.95
C ALA A 37 -5.57 6.76 9.19
N TYR A 38 -5.09 7.40 8.12
CA TYR A 38 -4.37 8.67 8.22
C TYR A 38 -5.23 9.78 8.80
N ASP A 39 -6.48 9.90 8.34
CA ASP A 39 -7.42 10.89 8.86
C ASP A 39 -7.74 10.64 10.33
N GLU A 40 -7.94 9.40 10.73
CA GLU A 40 -8.17 9.01 12.12
C GLU A 40 -6.96 9.35 13.00
N MET A 41 -5.76 9.09 12.50
CA MET A 41 -4.50 9.43 13.18
C MET A 41 -4.39 10.94 13.38
N THR A 42 -4.62 11.72 12.34
CA THR A 42 -4.55 13.18 12.37
C THR A 42 -5.56 13.75 13.39
N GLU A 43 -6.78 13.23 13.39
CA GLU A 43 -7.81 13.65 14.34
C GLU A 43 -7.41 13.32 15.77
N ALA A 44 -6.85 12.13 16.01
CA ALA A 44 -6.41 11.71 17.33
C ALA A 44 -5.26 12.59 17.86
N TYR A 45 -4.28 12.92 17.04
CA TYR A 45 -3.20 13.83 17.41
C TYR A 45 -3.72 15.25 17.66
N ASN A 46 -4.64 15.73 16.84
CA ASN A 46 -5.23 17.06 17.04
C ASN A 46 -5.97 17.16 18.38
N LYS A 47 -6.68 16.12 18.77
CA LYS A 47 -7.33 16.04 20.08
C LYS A 47 -6.31 16.07 21.22
N ALA A 48 -5.22 15.32 21.07
CA ALA A 48 -4.16 15.29 22.08
C ALA A 48 -3.48 16.65 22.21
N TYR A 49 -3.15 17.30 21.10
CA TYR A 49 -2.54 18.64 21.10
C TYR A 49 -3.46 19.69 21.70
N ALA A 50 -4.75 19.67 21.36
CA ALA A 50 -5.72 20.60 21.91
C ALA A 50 -5.88 20.42 23.42
N ALA A 51 -5.93 19.18 23.90
CA ALA A 51 -6.03 18.88 25.33
C ALA A 51 -4.78 19.34 26.07
N ASP A 52 -3.60 19.17 25.47
CA ASP A 52 -2.33 19.60 26.05
C ASP A 52 -2.26 21.13 26.14
N ASP A 53 -2.67 21.85 25.10
CA ASP A 53 -2.69 23.31 25.06
C ASP A 53 -3.69 23.91 26.08
N GLU A 54 -4.88 23.33 26.17
CA GLU A 54 -5.93 23.81 27.03
C GLU A 54 -5.72 23.49 28.52
N GLN A 55 -4.93 22.46 28.81
CA GLN A 55 -4.60 21.98 30.16
C GLN A 55 -5.82 21.75 31.07
N LYS A 56 -6.95 21.39 30.48
CA LYS A 56 -8.20 21.08 31.21
C LYS A 56 -8.25 19.65 31.73
N LEU A 57 -7.41 18.77 31.15
CA LEU A 57 -7.32 17.38 31.54
C LEU A 57 -6.08 17.14 32.39
N SER A 58 -6.07 16.07 33.17
CA SER A 58 -4.90 15.65 33.91
C SER A 58 -3.80 15.19 32.99
N GLU A 59 -2.55 15.21 33.46
CA GLU A 59 -1.40 14.75 32.72
C GLU A 59 -1.58 13.31 32.26
N SER A 60 -2.11 12.42 33.08
CA SER A 60 -2.36 11.04 32.72
C SER A 60 -3.44 10.89 31.65
N GLU A 61 -4.44 11.75 31.64
CA GLU A 61 -5.47 11.77 30.60
C GLU A 61 -4.90 12.24 29.25
N ILE A 62 -4.03 13.25 29.28
CA ILE A 62 -3.31 13.74 28.08
C ILE A 62 -2.40 12.66 27.53
N ASP A 63 -1.63 11.98 28.40
CA ASP A 63 -0.77 10.88 28.00
C ASP A 63 -1.58 9.74 27.35
N ALA A 64 -2.75 9.43 27.86
CA ALA A 64 -3.65 8.43 27.28
C ALA A 64 -4.11 8.82 25.88
N LEU A 65 -4.36 10.11 25.62
CA LEU A 65 -4.70 10.60 24.27
C LEU A 65 -3.54 10.43 23.28
N TYR A 66 -2.32 10.73 23.73
CA TYR A 66 -1.12 10.50 22.89
C TYR A 66 -0.88 9.01 22.63
N ASP A 67 -1.06 8.17 23.63
CA ASP A 67 -0.91 6.72 23.49
C ASP A 67 -1.92 6.17 22.47
N LEU A 68 -3.15 6.66 22.51
CA LEU A 68 -4.17 6.28 21.53
C LEU A 68 -3.78 6.74 20.11
N ALA A 69 -3.30 7.98 19.97
CA ALA A 69 -2.85 8.52 18.70
C ALA A 69 -1.69 7.71 18.13
N GLU A 70 -0.72 7.32 18.97
CA GLU A 70 0.40 6.48 18.55
C GLU A 70 -0.06 5.08 18.08
N ALA A 71 -1.06 4.50 18.75
CA ALA A 71 -1.62 3.21 18.36
C ALA A 71 -2.29 3.31 16.98
N ILE A 72 -3.04 4.39 16.74
CA ILE A 72 -3.66 4.65 15.43
C ILE A 72 -2.59 4.89 14.36
N GLU A 73 -1.51 5.60 14.69
CA GLU A 73 -0.38 5.82 13.80
C GLU A 73 0.27 4.50 13.37
N LYS A 74 0.46 3.56 14.29
CA LYS A 74 1.00 2.24 13.96
C LYS A 74 0.11 1.49 12.98
N ASP A 75 -1.19 1.56 13.17
CA ASP A 75 -2.16 0.95 12.27
C ASP A 75 -2.09 1.59 10.87
N TRP A 76 -2.02 2.92 10.82
CA TRP A 76 -1.84 3.64 9.55
C TRP A 76 -0.55 3.24 8.85
N ARG A 77 0.57 3.19 9.57
CA ARG A 77 1.87 2.81 9.00
C ARG A 77 1.84 1.41 8.38
N ALA A 78 1.20 0.47 9.07
CA ALA A 78 1.05 -0.89 8.55
C ALA A 78 0.22 -0.92 7.26
N LYS A 79 -0.87 -0.15 7.20
CA LYS A 79 -1.72 -0.04 6.02
C LYS A 79 -1.00 0.66 4.87
N GLN A 80 -0.25 1.71 5.16
CA GLN A 80 0.54 2.43 4.16
C GLN A 80 1.66 1.55 3.60
N GLU A 81 2.35 0.81 4.43
CA GLU A 81 3.38 -0.14 4.00
C GLU A 81 2.81 -1.19 3.06
N ARG A 82 1.60 -1.67 3.35
CA ARG A 82 0.90 -2.62 2.49
C ARG A 82 0.63 -2.04 1.11
N VAL A 83 0.22 -0.78 1.02
CA VAL A 83 0.02 -0.06 -0.25
C VAL A 83 1.35 0.11 -0.98
N ASP A 84 2.40 0.53 -0.28
CA ASP A 84 3.72 0.73 -0.87
C ASP A 84 4.29 -0.57 -1.44
N ASN A 85 4.13 -1.68 -0.71
CA ASN A 85 4.57 -3.00 -1.16
C ASN A 85 3.78 -3.46 -2.39
N LEU A 86 2.48 -3.17 -2.43
CA LEU A 86 1.64 -3.49 -3.58
C LEU A 86 2.08 -2.70 -4.81
N GLU A 87 2.34 -1.40 -4.69
CA GLU A 87 2.82 -0.56 -5.78
C GLU A 87 4.18 -1.03 -6.29
N GLU A 88 5.08 -1.39 -5.38
CA GLU A 88 6.39 -1.94 -5.73
C GLU A 88 6.27 -3.26 -6.48
N ALA A 89 5.38 -4.15 -6.05
CA ALA A 89 5.13 -5.42 -6.73
C ALA A 89 4.56 -5.19 -8.14
N MET A 90 3.62 -4.26 -8.30
CA MET A 90 3.07 -3.89 -9.60
C MET A 90 4.15 -3.33 -10.53
N GLU A 91 5.02 -2.48 -10.03
CA GLU A 91 6.13 -1.91 -10.78
C GLU A 91 7.09 -3.00 -11.27
N LYS A 92 7.41 -3.97 -10.43
CA LYS A 92 8.25 -5.11 -10.80
C LYS A 92 7.62 -5.94 -11.92
N ILE A 93 6.31 -6.16 -11.86
CA ILE A 93 5.58 -6.89 -12.91
C ILE A 93 5.62 -6.11 -14.23
N GLU A 94 5.40 -4.81 -14.18
CA GLU A 94 5.48 -3.93 -15.36
C GLU A 94 6.86 -4.00 -16.04
N LYS A 95 7.92 -3.99 -15.25
CA LYS A 95 9.28 -4.13 -15.75
C LYS A 95 9.53 -5.50 -16.41
N LEU A 96 9.01 -6.56 -15.83
CA LEU A 96 9.11 -7.90 -16.39
C LEU A 96 8.31 -8.02 -17.68
N GLU A 97 7.13 -7.48 -17.75
CA GLU A 97 6.32 -7.46 -18.98
C GLU A 97 7.05 -6.72 -20.09
N THR A 98 7.63 -5.57 -19.80
CA THR A 98 8.42 -4.80 -20.78
C THR A 98 9.61 -5.60 -21.26
N PHE A 99 10.33 -6.25 -20.37
CA PHE A 99 11.47 -7.11 -20.71
C PHE A 99 11.07 -8.24 -21.66
N TYR A 100 10.02 -8.96 -21.35
CA TYR A 100 9.54 -10.05 -22.20
C TYR A 100 8.99 -9.54 -23.53
N SER A 101 8.38 -8.37 -23.56
CA SER A 101 7.89 -7.76 -24.80
C SER A 101 9.02 -7.35 -25.73
N GLU A 102 10.11 -6.81 -25.20
CA GLU A 102 11.29 -6.42 -25.97
C GLU A 102 12.02 -7.65 -26.54
N ASP A 103 12.15 -8.69 -25.74
CA ASP A 103 12.76 -9.96 -26.17
C ASP A 103 11.98 -10.59 -27.34
N TRP A 104 10.67 -10.44 -27.35
CA TRP A 104 9.80 -10.87 -28.44
C TRP A 104 10.10 -10.16 -29.76
N LYS A 105 10.39 -8.87 -29.72
CA LYS A 105 10.63 -8.06 -30.92
C LYS A 105 11.97 -8.37 -31.56
N ASN A 106 12.91 -8.90 -30.81
CA ASN A 106 14.26 -9.23 -31.28
C ASN A 106 14.42 -10.69 -31.76
N VAL A 107 13.37 -11.46 -31.67
CA VAL A 107 13.33 -12.82 -32.15
C VAL A 107 12.45 -12.92 -33.38
#